data_a7e3dfd770ddb3c26aff21b445bff1ba
#
_entry.id   a7e3dfd770ddb3c26aff21b445bff1ba
#
_cell.length_a   1.000
_cell.length_b   1.000
_cell.length_c   1.000
_cell.angle_alpha   90.00
_cell.angle_beta   90.00
_cell.angle_gamma   90.00
#
_symmetry.space_group_name_H-M   'P 1'
#
loop_
_entity.id
_entity.type
_entity.pdbx_description
1 polymer ?
#
loop_
_entity_poly.entity_id
_entity_poly.type
_entity_poly.pdbx_seq_one_letter_code
_entity_poly.pdbx_strand_id
1 'polypeptide(L)'
;MIFLDSCLIIAYSNEIDENHAKAVQILKDIESGKYGTPVISDYIFDEIVTVMLFKTKNLMKVAELGEILLNATLLIRVDDEIFNLAWKIFKEQQKPKFSFTDSTSIAICKMNGISKIATFDKDFEELKEFNIIGIKT
;
A
#
# COMPACT_ATOMS: atom_id res chain seq x y z
N MET A 1 -4.07 5.85 -11.85
CA MET A 1 -3.22 5.05 -10.94
C MET A 1 -3.88 4.90 -9.58
N ILE A 2 -3.62 3.80 -8.92
CA ILE A 2 -4.05 3.55 -7.55
C ILE A 2 -2.86 3.04 -6.74
N PHE A 3 -2.60 3.65 -5.58
CA PHE A 3 -1.52 3.23 -4.70
C PHE A 3 -2.03 2.14 -3.75
N LEU A 4 -1.27 1.06 -3.62
CA LEU A 4 -1.65 -0.08 -2.78
C LEU A 4 -0.86 -0.06 -1.48
N ASP A 5 -1.56 0.02 -0.35
CA ASP A 5 -0.94 -0.11 0.96
C ASP A 5 -0.66 -1.59 1.25
N SER A 6 0.30 -1.85 2.11
CA SER A 6 0.72 -3.22 2.44
C SER A 6 -0.40 -4.07 3.02
N CYS A 7 -1.27 -3.48 3.84
CA CYS A 7 -2.36 -4.22 4.50
C CYS A 7 -3.32 -4.84 3.49
N LEU A 8 -3.50 -4.25 2.32
CA LEU A 8 -4.34 -4.84 1.27
C LEU A 8 -3.77 -6.18 0.80
N ILE A 9 -2.48 -6.21 0.49
CA ILE A 9 -1.82 -7.41 -0.01
C ILE A 9 -1.70 -8.47 1.08
N ILE A 10 -1.39 -8.05 2.30
CA ILE A 10 -1.30 -8.95 3.45
C ILE A 10 -2.65 -9.62 3.71
N ALA A 11 -3.75 -8.86 3.69
CA ALA A 11 -5.10 -9.40 3.86
C ALA A 11 -5.47 -10.35 2.72
N TYR A 12 -5.10 -10.01 1.49
CA TYR A 12 -5.33 -10.88 0.34
C TYR A 12 -4.61 -12.21 0.49
N SER A 13 -3.41 -12.19 1.04
CA SER A 13 -2.54 -13.37 1.17
C SER A 13 -2.85 -14.21 2.41
N ASN A 14 -3.77 -13.77 3.26
CA ASN A 14 -4.11 -14.44 4.52
C ASN A 14 -5.63 -14.68 4.61
N GLU A 15 -6.04 -15.92 4.35
CA GLU A 15 -7.45 -16.29 4.29
C GLU A 15 -8.22 -16.07 5.59
N ILE A 16 -7.52 -16.04 6.73
CA ILE A 16 -8.16 -15.81 8.03
C ILE A 16 -8.22 -14.34 8.44
N ASP A 17 -7.65 -13.44 7.61
CA ASP A 17 -7.75 -12.00 7.88
C ASP A 17 -9.20 -11.54 7.72
N GLU A 18 -9.68 -10.72 8.65
CA GLU A 18 -11.05 -10.20 8.61
C GLU A 18 -11.36 -9.41 7.35
N ASN A 19 -10.34 -8.86 6.71
CA ASN A 19 -10.47 -8.08 5.48
C ASN A 19 -10.19 -8.89 4.21
N HIS A 20 -10.00 -10.21 4.36
CA HIS A 20 -9.62 -11.05 3.20
C HIS A 20 -10.62 -10.95 2.05
N ALA A 21 -11.90 -11.10 2.31
CA ALA A 21 -12.94 -11.04 1.26
C ALA A 21 -12.96 -9.68 0.55
N LYS A 22 -12.81 -8.60 1.32
CA LYS A 22 -12.73 -7.24 0.74
C LYS A 22 -11.49 -7.08 -0.12
N ALA A 23 -10.35 -7.59 0.36
CA ALA A 23 -9.09 -7.53 -0.38
C ALA A 23 -9.18 -8.26 -1.71
N VAL A 24 -9.79 -9.46 -1.71
CA VAL A 24 -10.01 -10.24 -2.94
C VAL A 24 -10.83 -9.42 -3.93
N GLN A 25 -11.91 -8.80 -3.48
CA GLN A 25 -12.77 -8.01 -4.36
C GLN A 25 -12.06 -6.78 -4.91
N ILE A 26 -11.32 -6.07 -4.06
CA ILE A 26 -10.57 -4.89 -4.50
C ILE A 26 -9.53 -5.26 -5.55
N LEU A 27 -8.81 -6.37 -5.34
CA LEU A 27 -7.80 -6.80 -6.31
C LEU A 27 -8.42 -7.26 -7.62
N LYS A 28 -9.60 -7.88 -7.58
CA LYS A 28 -10.35 -8.20 -8.81
C LYS A 28 -10.73 -6.93 -9.56
N ASP A 29 -11.20 -5.91 -8.85
CA ASP A 29 -11.56 -4.63 -9.46
C ASP A 29 -10.33 -3.95 -10.07
N ILE A 30 -9.19 -4.01 -9.40
CA ILE A 30 -7.92 -3.47 -9.92
C ILE A 30 -7.52 -4.23 -11.20
N GLU A 31 -7.58 -5.55 -11.17
CA GLU A 31 -7.23 -6.39 -12.31
C GLU A 31 -8.13 -6.12 -13.51
N SER A 32 -9.40 -5.80 -13.28
CA SER A 32 -10.34 -5.45 -14.34
C SER A 32 -10.09 -4.06 -14.94
N GLY A 33 -9.17 -3.28 -14.38
CA GLY A 33 -8.87 -1.94 -14.87
C GLY A 33 -9.69 -0.82 -14.26
N LYS A 34 -10.57 -1.13 -13.30
CA LYS A 34 -11.49 -0.15 -12.71
C LYS A 34 -10.80 1.09 -12.15
N TYR A 35 -9.59 0.94 -11.61
CA TYR A 35 -8.88 2.01 -10.93
C TYR A 35 -7.61 2.48 -11.65
N GLY A 36 -7.31 1.93 -12.81
CA GLY A 36 -6.07 2.23 -13.53
C GLY A 36 -4.89 1.43 -13.00
N THR A 37 -3.68 1.89 -13.29
CA THR A 37 -2.45 1.15 -12.96
C THR A 37 -2.21 1.05 -11.46
N PRO A 38 -2.03 -0.15 -10.92
CA PRO A 38 -1.64 -0.30 -9.51
C PRO A 38 -0.18 0.07 -9.29
N VAL A 39 0.07 0.76 -8.21
CA VAL A 39 1.39 1.28 -7.84
C VAL A 39 1.73 0.85 -6.43
N ILE A 40 2.97 0.42 -6.22
CA ILE A 40 3.54 0.22 -4.89
C ILE A 40 4.89 0.93 -4.82
N SER A 41 5.44 1.07 -3.63
CA SER A 41 6.80 1.56 -3.44
C SER A 41 7.72 0.42 -3.02
N ASP A 42 9.03 0.67 -3.06
CA ASP A 42 10.01 -0.25 -2.50
C ASP A 42 9.81 -0.42 -0.97
N TYR A 43 9.40 0.64 -0.26
CA TYR A 43 9.09 0.55 1.17
C TYR A 43 7.88 -0.36 1.43
N ILE A 44 6.83 -0.23 0.61
CA ILE A 44 5.66 -1.11 0.69
C ILE A 44 6.03 -2.55 0.36
N PHE A 45 6.83 -2.75 -0.67
CA PHE A 45 7.33 -4.07 -1.05
C PHE A 45 8.07 -4.73 0.12
N ASP A 46 9.01 -4.00 0.72
CA ASP A 46 9.75 -4.48 1.90
C ASP A 46 8.81 -4.91 3.01
N GLU A 47 7.84 -4.08 3.35
CA GLU A 47 6.88 -4.38 4.41
C GLU A 47 6.07 -5.64 4.13
N ILE A 48 5.60 -5.80 2.89
CA ILE A 48 4.81 -6.97 2.50
C ILE A 48 5.63 -8.25 2.64
N VAL A 49 6.80 -8.32 2.01
CA VAL A 49 7.58 -9.57 1.99
C VAL A 49 8.12 -9.91 3.38
N THR A 50 8.50 -8.89 4.15
CA THR A 50 9.02 -9.09 5.50
C THR A 50 7.94 -9.61 6.45
N VAL A 51 6.76 -8.96 6.45
CA VAL A 51 5.64 -9.38 7.30
C VAL A 51 5.19 -10.79 6.91
N MET A 52 5.05 -11.06 5.61
CA MET A 52 4.60 -12.37 5.15
C MET A 52 5.61 -13.47 5.48
N LEU A 53 6.90 -13.17 5.43
CA LEU A 53 7.91 -14.15 5.82
C LEU A 53 7.80 -14.51 7.31
N PHE A 54 7.61 -13.50 8.18
CA PHE A 54 7.44 -13.75 9.61
C PHE A 54 6.15 -14.51 9.92
N LYS A 55 5.08 -14.25 9.17
CA LYS A 55 3.80 -14.93 9.39
C LYS A 55 3.79 -16.37 8.88
N THR A 56 4.33 -16.61 7.70
CA THR A 56 4.22 -17.90 7.02
C THR A 56 5.40 -18.84 7.28
N LYS A 57 6.58 -18.27 7.56
CA LYS A 57 7.83 -19.03 7.64
C LYS A 57 8.12 -19.82 6.36
N ASN A 58 7.57 -19.38 5.24
CA ASN A 58 7.68 -20.05 3.95
C ASN A 58 8.29 -19.13 2.90
N LEU A 59 9.62 -19.18 2.79
CA LEU A 59 10.35 -18.30 1.88
C LEU A 59 9.92 -18.47 0.42
N MET A 60 9.65 -19.70 0.00
CA MET A 60 9.26 -19.98 -1.39
C MET A 60 7.96 -19.27 -1.75
N LYS A 61 6.95 -19.34 -0.89
CA LYS A 61 5.67 -18.66 -1.11
C LYS A 61 5.82 -17.14 -1.11
N VAL A 62 6.66 -16.62 -0.22
CA VAL A 62 6.88 -15.17 -0.14
C VAL A 62 7.63 -14.68 -1.38
N ALA A 63 8.62 -15.45 -1.86
CA ALA A 63 9.33 -15.11 -3.09
C ALA A 63 8.38 -15.11 -4.30
N GLU A 64 7.47 -16.07 -4.39
CA GLU A 64 6.44 -16.08 -5.44
C GLU A 64 5.55 -14.83 -5.38
N LEU A 65 5.09 -14.48 -4.19
CA LEU A 65 4.28 -13.28 -3.98
C LEU A 65 5.04 -12.03 -4.45
N GLY A 66 6.31 -11.93 -4.05
CA GLY A 66 7.15 -10.80 -4.46
C GLY A 66 7.29 -10.68 -5.98
N GLU A 67 7.54 -11.81 -6.66
CA GLU A 67 7.63 -11.81 -8.12
C GLU A 67 6.31 -11.39 -8.79
N ILE A 68 5.19 -11.87 -8.27
CA ILE A 68 3.87 -11.47 -8.77
C ILE A 68 3.67 -9.97 -8.62
N LEU A 69 3.98 -9.43 -7.45
CA LEU A 69 3.83 -7.99 -7.19
C LEU A 69 4.70 -7.15 -8.12
N LEU A 70 5.95 -7.55 -8.32
CA LEU A 70 6.87 -6.81 -9.19
C LEU A 70 6.43 -6.83 -10.65
N ASN A 71 5.78 -7.90 -11.08
CA ASN A 71 5.26 -7.99 -12.45
C ASN A 71 3.91 -7.29 -12.64
N ALA A 72 3.08 -7.27 -11.61
CA ALA A 72 1.70 -6.77 -11.71
C ALA A 72 1.55 -5.29 -11.37
N THR A 73 2.55 -4.66 -10.77
CA THR A 73 2.47 -3.27 -10.31
C THR A 73 3.59 -2.42 -10.89
N LEU A 74 3.36 -1.11 -10.90
CA LEU A 74 4.42 -0.14 -11.15
C LEU A 74 5.11 0.13 -9.81
N LEU A 75 6.40 -0.15 -9.73
CA LEU A 75 7.19 0.11 -8.52
C LEU A 75 7.80 1.51 -8.60
N ILE A 76 7.43 2.38 -7.68
CA ILE A 76 8.05 3.69 -7.53
C ILE A 76 9.00 3.64 -6.35
N ARG A 77 10.26 3.95 -6.60
CA ARG A 77 11.27 3.96 -5.54
C ARG A 77 11.21 5.26 -4.76
N VAL A 78 11.42 5.15 -3.46
CA VAL A 78 11.54 6.32 -2.59
C VAL A 78 12.92 6.94 -2.87
N ASP A 79 12.93 7.94 -3.72
CA ASP A 79 14.13 8.71 -4.03
C ASP A 79 14.34 9.83 -2.99
N ASP A 80 15.37 10.65 -3.19
CA ASP A 80 15.70 11.72 -2.24
C ASP A 80 14.56 12.72 -2.06
N GLU A 81 13.90 13.11 -3.13
CA GLU A 81 12.78 14.07 -3.07
C GLU A 81 11.59 13.49 -2.30
N ILE A 82 11.23 12.26 -2.59
CA ILE A 82 10.14 11.57 -1.89
C ILE A 82 10.50 11.39 -0.42
N PHE A 83 11.73 10.99 -0.14
CA PHE A 83 12.21 10.80 1.24
C PHE A 83 12.11 12.10 2.03
N ASN A 84 12.57 13.21 1.45
CA ASN A 84 12.56 14.50 2.11
C ASN A 84 11.13 14.98 2.39
N LEU A 85 10.22 14.81 1.44
CA LEU A 85 8.81 15.14 1.65
C LEU A 85 8.18 14.23 2.71
N ALA A 86 8.50 12.95 2.67
CA ALA A 86 8.01 11.97 3.67
C ALA A 86 8.48 12.35 5.08
N TRP A 87 9.73 12.76 5.22
CA TRP A 87 10.27 13.19 6.51
C TRP A 87 9.52 14.41 7.04
N LYS A 88 9.25 15.38 6.16
CA LYS A 88 8.47 16.56 6.51
C LYS A 88 7.06 16.18 6.96
N ILE A 89 6.38 15.33 6.20
CA ILE A 89 5.03 14.84 6.55
C ILE A 89 5.05 14.15 7.91
N PHE A 90 6.04 13.29 8.12
CA PHE A 90 6.14 12.49 9.34
C PHE A 90 6.35 13.38 10.58
N LYS A 91 7.32 14.27 10.53
CA LYS A 91 7.68 15.08 11.71
C LYS A 91 6.69 16.21 12.01
N GLU A 92 5.86 16.62 11.04
CA GLU A 92 4.88 17.71 11.21
C GLU A 92 3.49 17.22 11.62
N GLN A 93 3.34 15.92 11.92
CA GLN A 93 2.06 15.40 12.39
C GLN A 93 1.65 16.04 13.72
N GLN A 94 0.42 16.54 13.79
CA GLN A 94 -0.13 17.09 15.04
C GLN A 94 -0.44 15.97 16.03
N LYS A 95 -1.10 14.93 15.54
CA LYS A 95 -1.37 13.70 16.30
C LYS A 95 -0.65 12.57 15.58
N PRO A 96 0.35 11.94 16.21
CA PRO A 96 1.11 10.87 15.55
C PRO A 96 0.23 9.68 15.20
N LYS A 97 0.05 9.42 13.93
CA LYS A 97 -0.76 8.31 13.38
C LYS A 97 -0.03 7.53 12.32
N PHE A 98 0.68 8.25 11.45
CA PHE A 98 1.32 7.67 10.30
C PHE A 98 2.75 7.27 10.62
N SER A 99 3.09 6.04 10.26
CA SER A 99 4.48 5.59 10.28
C SER A 99 5.29 6.35 9.23
N PHE A 100 6.60 6.19 9.24
CA PHE A 100 7.42 6.76 8.18
C PHE A 100 7.08 6.12 6.83
N THR A 101 6.81 4.80 6.80
CA THR A 101 6.36 4.13 5.57
C THR A 101 5.06 4.75 5.05
N ASP A 102 4.09 4.99 5.92
CA ASP A 102 2.85 5.67 5.53
C ASP A 102 3.15 7.05 4.95
N SER A 103 4.06 7.77 5.56
CA SER A 103 4.47 9.11 5.09
C SER A 103 5.13 9.04 3.73
N THR A 104 5.92 7.99 3.45
CA THR A 104 6.48 7.79 2.10
C THR A 104 5.40 7.52 1.07
N SER A 105 4.38 6.75 1.44
CA SER A 105 3.24 6.48 0.55
C SER A 105 2.48 7.75 0.22
N ILE A 106 2.21 8.58 1.23
CA ILE A 106 1.54 9.87 1.04
C ILE A 106 2.37 10.78 0.13
N ALA A 107 3.68 10.85 0.37
CA ALA A 107 4.60 11.66 -0.42
C ALA A 107 4.61 11.22 -1.90
N ILE A 108 4.67 9.92 -2.15
CA ILE A 108 4.62 9.38 -3.51
C ILE A 108 3.34 9.80 -4.21
N CYS A 109 2.21 9.64 -3.54
CA CYS A 109 0.92 9.99 -4.12
C CYS A 109 0.84 11.48 -4.47
N LYS A 110 1.29 12.35 -3.55
CA LYS A 110 1.30 13.80 -3.81
C LYS A 110 2.20 14.18 -4.98
N MET A 111 3.39 13.60 -5.06
CA MET A 111 4.36 13.96 -6.09
C MET A 111 4.02 13.38 -7.46
N ASN A 112 3.25 12.31 -7.52
CA ASN A 112 2.91 11.64 -8.77
C ASN A 112 1.46 11.82 -9.21
N GLY A 113 0.70 12.68 -8.51
CA GLY A 113 -0.69 12.95 -8.86
C GLY A 113 -1.61 11.74 -8.67
N ILE A 114 -1.28 10.83 -7.75
CA ILE A 114 -2.10 9.66 -7.46
C ILE A 114 -3.14 10.05 -6.42
N SER A 115 -4.41 9.95 -6.79
CA SER A 115 -5.52 10.37 -5.93
C SER A 115 -6.22 9.22 -5.21
N LYS A 116 -5.94 7.98 -5.59
CA LYS A 116 -6.59 6.79 -5.01
C LYS A 116 -5.59 5.98 -4.21
N ILE A 117 -5.96 5.62 -2.99
CA ILE A 117 -5.15 4.76 -2.12
C ILE A 117 -6.05 3.61 -1.65
N ALA A 118 -5.59 2.38 -1.87
CA ALA A 118 -6.28 1.19 -1.37
C ALA A 118 -5.66 0.77 -0.06
N THR A 119 -6.41 0.87 1.02
CA THR A 119 -5.95 0.56 2.38
C THR A 119 -7.13 0.23 3.28
N PHE A 120 -6.86 -0.54 4.35
CA PHE A 120 -7.82 -0.79 5.42
C PHE A 120 -7.50 0.03 6.68
N ASP A 121 -6.45 0.84 6.64
CA ASP A 121 -6.06 1.67 7.78
C ASP A 121 -6.94 2.92 7.83
N LYS A 122 -7.78 2.99 8.87
CA LYS A 122 -8.74 4.07 9.03
C LYS A 122 -8.11 5.45 9.21
N ASP A 123 -6.85 5.51 9.63
CA ASP A 123 -6.17 6.79 9.77
C ASP A 123 -6.07 7.54 8.45
N PHE A 124 -6.04 6.82 7.33
CA PHE A 124 -6.00 7.42 6.00
C PHE A 124 -7.28 8.18 5.63
N GLU A 125 -8.40 7.95 6.33
CA GLU A 125 -9.65 8.67 6.08
C GLU A 125 -9.53 10.18 6.32
N GLU A 126 -8.57 10.60 7.14
CA GLU A 126 -8.33 12.01 7.42
C GLU A 126 -7.71 12.76 6.24
N LEU A 127 -7.13 12.02 5.30
CA LEU A 127 -6.49 12.59 4.12
C LEU A 127 -7.56 12.88 3.06
N LYS A 128 -8.23 14.03 3.20
CA LYS A 128 -9.39 14.37 2.38
C LYS A 128 -9.08 14.58 0.90
N GLU A 129 -7.82 14.85 0.57
CA GLU A 129 -7.37 14.98 -0.82
C GLU A 129 -7.33 13.64 -1.57
N PHE A 130 -7.40 12.52 -0.85
CA PHE A 130 -7.35 11.18 -1.46
C PHE A 130 -8.70 10.46 -1.40
N ASN A 131 -8.96 9.66 -2.42
CA ASN A 131 -10.08 8.71 -2.43
C ASN A 131 -9.58 7.39 -1.86
N ILE A 132 -10.04 7.05 -0.65
CA ILE A 132 -9.60 5.85 0.05
C ILE A 132 -10.53 4.69 -0.30
N ILE A 133 -9.94 3.62 -0.86
CA ILE A 133 -10.66 2.41 -1.25
C ILE A 133 -10.34 1.32 -0.22
N GLY A 134 -11.39 0.72 0.33
CA GLY A 134 -11.26 -0.38 1.29
C GLY A 134 -11.88 -0.11 2.66
N ILE A 135 -12.06 1.14 3.04
CA ILE A 135 -12.58 1.49 4.37
C ILE A 135 -14.10 1.64 4.33
N LYS A 136 -14.62 2.29 3.31
CA LYS A 136 -16.06 2.48 3.15
C LYS A 136 -16.61 1.39 2.23
N THR A 137 -17.65 0.77 2.67
CA THR A 137 -18.38 -0.22 1.91
C THR A 137 -19.59 0.42 1.23
#